data_232267aafacd32f0dd294f334f4966ca
#
_entry.id   232267aafacd32f0dd294f334f4966ca
#
_cell.length_a   1.000
_cell.length_b   1.000
_cell.length_c   1.000
_cell.angle_alpha   90.00
_cell.angle_beta   90.00
_cell.angle_gamma   90.00
#
_symmetry.space_group_name_H-M   'P 1'
#
loop_
_entity.id
_entity.type
_entity.pdbx_description
1 polymer ?
#
loop_
_entity_poly.entity_id
_entity_poly.type
_entity_poly.pdbx_seq_one_letter_code
_entity_poly.pdbx_strand_id
1 'polypeptide(L)'
;MRILFIDIDTLRPDHMGCYGYSRNTTPNMDRVCQEGMRFDQYYCSDAPCLPSRASLVSGIFGIRNGAVGHGGTAADRRLTGPGREFMDQVDQSNFHNIFRRAGMYT
;
A
#
# COMPACT_ATOMS: atom_id res chain seq x y z
N MET A 1 -0.72 -19.68 -10.36
CA MET A 1 -0.74 -19.09 -9.01
C MET A 1 -1.79 -17.99 -8.98
N ARG A 2 -2.52 -17.82 -7.88
CA ARG A 2 -3.48 -16.73 -7.69
C ARG A 2 -3.03 -15.92 -6.46
N ILE A 3 -3.01 -14.60 -6.57
CA ILE A 3 -2.67 -13.69 -5.48
C ILE A 3 -3.86 -12.75 -5.28
N LEU A 4 -4.39 -12.69 -4.06
CA LEU A 4 -5.38 -11.70 -3.66
C LEU A 4 -4.69 -10.74 -2.71
N PHE A 5 -4.55 -9.50 -3.14
CA PHE A 5 -4.03 -8.41 -2.31
C PHE A 5 -5.19 -7.50 -1.91
N ILE A 6 -5.35 -7.28 -0.58
CA ILE A 6 -6.42 -6.45 -0.03
C ILE A 6 -5.78 -5.31 0.77
N ASP A 7 -6.02 -4.09 0.33
CA ASP A 7 -5.62 -2.87 1.04
C ASP A 7 -6.87 -2.11 1.48
N ILE A 8 -7.10 -2.03 2.79
CA ILE A 8 -8.29 -1.43 3.37
C ILE A 8 -7.92 -0.07 3.98
N ASP A 9 -8.44 0.99 3.37
CA ASP A 9 -8.22 2.35 3.83
C ASP A 9 -8.79 2.57 5.23
N THR A 10 -8.07 3.32 6.04
CA THR A 10 -8.45 3.72 7.41
C THR A 10 -8.71 2.58 8.40
N LEU A 11 -8.50 1.32 8.03
CA LEU A 11 -8.61 0.21 8.97
C LEU A 11 -7.45 0.24 9.96
N ARG A 12 -7.78 0.30 11.25
CA ARG A 12 -6.82 0.29 12.35
C ARG A 12 -6.72 -1.11 12.95
N PRO A 13 -5.50 -1.60 13.28
CA PRO A 13 -5.33 -2.92 13.90
C PRO A 13 -6.10 -3.09 15.22
N ASP A 14 -6.14 -2.04 16.04
CA ASP A 14 -6.85 -2.04 17.33
C ASP A 14 -8.39 -2.11 17.22
N HIS A 15 -8.93 -2.17 16.00
CA HIS A 15 -10.36 -2.44 15.71
C HIS A 15 -10.58 -3.82 15.05
N MET A 16 -9.56 -4.65 15.03
CA MET A 16 -9.62 -6.03 14.49
C MET A 16 -9.54 -7.04 15.64
N GLY A 17 -10.39 -8.08 15.58
CA GLY A 17 -10.43 -9.13 16.61
C GLY A 17 -9.10 -9.86 16.77
N CYS A 18 -8.40 -10.16 15.69
CA CYS A 18 -7.08 -10.80 15.71
C CYS A 18 -5.99 -9.97 16.40
N TYR A 19 -6.21 -8.67 16.62
CA TYR A 19 -5.33 -7.79 17.41
C TYR A 19 -5.92 -7.43 18.78
N GLY A 20 -6.96 -8.14 19.24
CA GLY A 20 -7.52 -8.00 20.58
C GLY A 20 -8.72 -7.06 20.71
N TYR A 21 -9.32 -6.63 19.61
CA TYR A 21 -10.55 -5.83 19.67
C TYR A 21 -11.71 -6.69 20.21
N SER A 22 -12.44 -6.17 21.21
CA SER A 22 -13.49 -6.92 21.92
C SER A 22 -14.78 -7.13 21.15
N ARG A 23 -15.00 -6.33 20.08
CA ARG A 23 -16.20 -6.44 19.24
C ARG A 23 -15.92 -7.30 18.02
N ASN A 24 -16.90 -8.10 17.61
CA ASN A 24 -16.79 -8.94 16.41
C ASN A 24 -16.98 -8.13 15.12
N THR A 25 -16.00 -7.30 14.77
CA THR A 25 -16.03 -6.41 13.61
C THR A 25 -15.38 -7.02 12.37
N THR A 26 -14.44 -7.97 12.55
CA THR A 26 -13.62 -8.53 11.46
C THR A 26 -13.55 -10.06 11.44
N PRO A 27 -14.69 -10.80 11.56
CA PRO A 27 -14.66 -12.26 11.78
C PRO A 27 -13.98 -13.04 10.65
N ASN A 28 -14.11 -12.60 9.41
CA ASN A 28 -13.46 -13.28 8.29
C ASN A 28 -11.95 -13.02 8.23
N MET A 29 -11.53 -11.82 8.55
CA MET A 29 -10.09 -11.47 8.64
C MET A 29 -9.45 -12.17 9.83
N ASP A 30 -10.14 -12.25 10.96
CA ASP A 30 -9.68 -12.95 12.15
C ASP A 30 -9.45 -14.44 11.87
N ARG A 31 -10.35 -15.06 11.08
CA ARG A 31 -10.16 -16.45 10.62
C ARG A 31 -8.93 -16.59 9.73
N VAL A 32 -8.74 -15.70 8.76
CA VAL A 32 -7.52 -15.71 7.92
C VAL A 32 -6.25 -15.57 8.76
N CYS A 33 -6.27 -14.72 9.77
CA CYS A 33 -5.15 -14.56 10.71
C CYS A 33 -4.86 -15.83 11.51
N GLN A 34 -5.90 -16.62 11.88
CA GLN A 34 -5.75 -17.88 12.59
C GLN A 34 -5.18 -19.00 11.71
N GLU A 35 -5.54 -19.01 10.43
CA GLU A 35 -5.10 -20.01 9.45
C GLU A 35 -3.76 -19.67 8.79
N GLY A 36 -3.32 -18.42 8.87
CA GLY A 36 -2.16 -17.90 8.19
C GLY A 36 -1.11 -17.28 9.10
N MET A 37 -0.52 -16.19 8.63
CA MET A 37 0.51 -15.44 9.37
C MET A 37 0.02 -14.02 9.65
N ARG A 38 0.21 -13.57 10.89
CA ARG A 38 -0.05 -12.19 11.32
C ARG A 38 1.27 -11.49 11.62
N PHE A 39 1.40 -10.26 11.17
CA PHE A 39 2.53 -9.40 11.50
C PHE A 39 2.10 -8.38 12.55
N ASP A 40 2.69 -8.44 13.74
CA ASP A 40 2.37 -7.52 14.84
C ASP A 40 3.09 -6.17 14.71
N GLN A 41 4.18 -6.15 13.97
CA GLN A 41 4.99 -4.94 13.72
C GLN A 41 5.23 -4.76 12.21
N TYR A 42 4.18 -4.35 11.53
CA TYR A 42 4.24 -3.99 10.12
C TYR A 42 3.93 -2.51 9.96
N TYR A 43 4.88 -1.76 9.41
CA TYR A 43 4.80 -0.31 9.29
C TYR A 43 4.77 0.09 7.83
N CYS A 44 3.95 1.10 7.50
CA CYS A 44 4.03 1.74 6.20
C CYS A 44 5.29 2.60 6.11
N SER A 45 5.85 2.69 4.91
CA SER A 45 7.05 3.50 4.65
C SER A 45 6.77 5.00 4.67
N ASP A 46 5.53 5.39 4.40
CA ASP A 46 5.10 6.78 4.28
C ASP A 46 3.68 6.96 4.79
N ALA A 47 3.33 8.20 5.14
CA ALA A 47 1.99 8.61 5.56
C ALA A 47 1.66 9.99 4.93
N PRO A 48 0.38 10.30 4.75
CA PRO A 48 -0.84 9.51 4.88
C PRO A 48 -1.11 8.54 3.70
N CYS A 49 -2.38 8.22 3.42
CA CYS A 49 -2.79 7.16 2.51
C CYS A 49 -2.19 7.25 1.10
N LEU A 50 -2.17 8.42 0.45
CA LEU A 50 -1.62 8.54 -0.90
C LEU A 50 -0.10 8.24 -0.95
N PRO A 51 0.77 8.82 -0.12
CA PRO A 51 2.18 8.44 -0.08
C PRO A 51 2.40 6.97 0.26
N SER A 52 1.67 6.44 1.24
CA SER A 52 1.75 5.03 1.62
C SER A 52 1.45 4.09 0.46
N ARG A 53 0.35 4.32 -0.26
CA ARG A 53 -0.03 3.52 -1.43
C ARG A 53 0.93 3.69 -2.60
N ALA A 54 1.39 4.91 -2.84
CA ALA A 54 2.39 5.17 -3.87
C ALA A 54 3.68 4.37 -3.61
N SER A 55 4.15 4.36 -2.36
CA SER A 55 5.34 3.60 -1.97
C SER A 55 5.10 2.10 -2.02
N LEU A 56 3.93 1.63 -1.57
CA LEU A 56 3.54 0.23 -1.65
C LEU A 56 3.53 -0.29 -3.10
N VAL A 57 2.90 0.45 -4.01
CA VAL A 57 2.76 0.04 -5.41
C VAL A 57 4.08 0.10 -6.16
N SER A 58 4.89 1.13 -5.90
CA SER A 58 6.15 1.37 -6.62
C SER A 58 7.36 0.67 -5.99
N GLY A 59 7.30 0.30 -4.71
CA GLY A 59 8.47 -0.14 -3.95
C GLY A 59 9.47 0.97 -3.65
N ILE A 60 9.07 2.25 -3.82
CA ILE A 60 9.94 3.41 -3.69
C ILE A 60 9.40 4.35 -2.61
N PHE A 61 10.24 4.77 -1.67
CA PHE A 61 9.86 5.73 -0.63
C PHE A 61 9.32 7.04 -1.20
N GLY A 62 8.35 7.66 -0.52
CA GLY A 62 7.68 8.88 -0.94
C GLY A 62 8.62 10.04 -1.27
N ILE A 63 9.70 10.19 -0.51
CA ILE A 63 10.73 11.19 -0.78
C ILE A 63 11.40 11.02 -2.16
N ARG A 64 11.45 9.79 -2.68
CA ARG A 64 12.03 9.50 -4.00
C ARG A 64 10.98 9.45 -5.11
N ASN A 65 9.76 8.96 -4.81
CA ASN A 65 8.70 8.90 -5.80
C ASN A 65 7.91 10.21 -5.94
N GLY A 66 8.18 11.20 -5.07
CA GLY A 66 7.56 12.52 -5.10
C GLY A 66 6.18 12.62 -4.44
N ALA A 67 5.59 11.52 -4.01
CA ALA A 67 4.30 11.52 -3.30
C ALA A 67 4.54 11.64 -1.79
N VAL A 68 4.71 12.87 -1.30
CA VAL A 68 5.04 13.14 0.12
C VAL A 68 3.87 13.70 0.92
N GLY A 69 2.72 13.92 0.29
CA GLY A 69 1.53 14.47 0.94
C GLY A 69 0.24 14.08 0.22
N HIS A 70 -0.90 14.47 0.79
CA HIS A 70 -2.23 14.08 0.33
C HIS A 70 -2.96 15.19 -0.43
N GLY A 71 -2.29 16.12 -1.02
CA GLY A 71 -2.91 17.20 -1.79
C GLY A 71 -1.97 18.38 -2.02
N GLY A 72 -2.45 19.38 -2.76
CA GLY A 72 -1.68 20.55 -3.14
C GLY A 72 -0.44 20.18 -3.98
N THR A 73 0.57 21.03 -3.91
CA THR A 73 1.82 20.84 -4.67
C THR A 73 2.62 19.61 -4.24
N ALA A 74 2.44 19.13 -3.01
CA ALA A 74 3.12 17.94 -2.50
C ALA A 74 2.60 16.62 -3.11
N ALA A 75 1.43 16.63 -3.74
CA ALA A 75 0.83 15.49 -4.43
C ALA A 75 0.61 15.76 -5.92
N ASP A 76 1.05 16.91 -6.43
CA ASP A 76 0.91 17.21 -7.85
C ASP A 76 1.95 16.45 -8.68
N ARG A 77 1.50 15.39 -9.32
CA ARG A 77 2.30 14.52 -10.17
C ARG A 77 2.78 15.17 -11.46
N ARG A 78 2.23 16.33 -11.79
CA ARG A 78 2.61 17.10 -12.98
C ARG A 78 3.83 17.99 -12.76
N LEU A 79 4.27 18.12 -11.51
CA LEU A 79 5.47 18.88 -11.20
C LEU A 79 6.70 18.12 -11.66
N THR A 80 7.42 18.69 -12.59
CA THR A 80 8.72 18.21 -13.08
C THR A 80 9.85 18.62 -12.14
N GLY A 81 10.89 17.80 -12.08
CA GLY A 81 12.09 18.09 -11.29
C GLY A 81 12.68 16.83 -10.65
N PRO A 82 13.92 16.90 -10.14
CA PRO A 82 14.58 15.75 -9.52
C PRO A 82 13.72 15.15 -8.40
N GLY A 83 13.41 13.86 -8.49
CA GLY A 83 12.58 13.13 -7.54
C GLY A 83 11.09 13.38 -7.63
N ARG A 84 10.62 14.11 -8.64
CA ARG A 84 9.18 14.37 -8.89
C ARG A 84 8.63 13.66 -10.12
N GLU A 85 9.41 12.81 -10.73
CA GLU A 85 9.07 12.00 -11.92
C GLU A 85 8.30 10.74 -11.53
N PHE A 86 7.27 10.90 -10.70
CA PHE A 86 6.48 9.79 -10.17
C PHE A 86 5.91 8.89 -11.27
N MET A 87 5.44 9.48 -12.35
CA MET A 87 4.79 8.73 -13.42
C MET A 87 5.79 7.82 -14.17
N ASP A 88 6.97 8.30 -14.47
CA ASP A 88 7.98 7.52 -15.19
C ASP A 88 8.54 6.38 -14.34
N GLN A 89 8.75 6.62 -13.06
CA GLN A 89 9.25 5.59 -12.15
C GLN A 89 8.19 4.54 -11.80
N VAL A 90 6.94 4.94 -11.62
CA VAL A 90 5.84 4.01 -11.31
C VAL A 90 5.49 3.12 -12.49
N ASP A 91 5.51 3.66 -13.72
CA ASP A 91 5.27 2.85 -14.92
C ASP A 91 6.31 1.75 -15.13
N GLN A 92 7.54 1.98 -14.70
CA GLN A 92 8.62 1.01 -14.87
C GLN A 92 8.64 -0.06 -13.78
N SER A 93 8.31 0.27 -12.53
CA SER A 93 8.58 -0.59 -11.37
C SER A 93 7.35 -0.97 -10.54
N ASN A 94 6.13 -0.59 -10.91
CA ASN A 94 4.98 -0.95 -10.10
C ASN A 94 4.66 -2.45 -10.16
N PHE A 95 4.20 -3.02 -9.04
CA PHE A 95 3.99 -4.45 -8.93
C PHE A 95 2.90 -4.98 -9.90
N HIS A 96 1.92 -4.18 -10.29
CA HIS A 96 0.93 -4.57 -11.29
C HIS A 96 1.59 -4.85 -12.65
N ASN A 97 2.50 -3.96 -13.08
CA ASN A 97 3.23 -4.14 -14.33
C ASN A 97 4.20 -5.33 -14.25
N ILE A 98 4.80 -5.57 -13.10
CA ILE A 98 5.66 -6.74 -12.89
C ILE A 98 4.86 -8.03 -13.07
N PHE A 99 3.72 -8.15 -12.41
CA PHE A 99 2.85 -9.33 -12.54
C PHE A 99 2.28 -9.49 -13.95
N ARG A 100 1.88 -8.39 -14.59
CA ARG A 100 1.41 -8.43 -15.98
C ARG A 100 2.49 -8.91 -16.95
N ARG A 101 3.73 -8.44 -16.80
CA ARG A 101 4.88 -8.94 -17.59
C ARG A 101 5.19 -10.41 -17.32
N ALA A 102 4.88 -10.90 -16.14
CA ALA A 102 4.97 -12.32 -15.80
C ALA A 102 3.77 -13.17 -16.30
N GLY A 103 2.89 -12.59 -17.12
CA GLY A 103 1.74 -13.28 -17.71
C GLY A 103 0.54 -13.43 -16.77
N MET A 104 0.49 -12.68 -15.67
CA MET A 104 -0.65 -12.67 -14.77
C MET A 104 -1.64 -11.57 -15.17
N TYR A 105 -2.93 -11.84 -15.03
CA TYR A 105 -3.97 -10.82 -15.16
C TYR A 105 -4.00 -9.98 -13.86
N THR A 106 -3.89 -8.65 -14.00
CA THR A 106 -3.86 -7.69 -12.87
C THR A 106 -4.84 -6.54 -13.08
#